data_1c0edbec03b6b7dbad8c02060d3a63c5
#
_entry.id   1c0edbec03b6b7dbad8c02060d3a63c5
#
_cell.length_a   1.000
_cell.length_b   1.000
_cell.length_c   1.000
_cell.angle_alpha   90.00
_cell.angle_beta   90.00
_cell.angle_gamma   90.00
#
_symmetry.space_group_name_H-M   'P 1'
#
loop_
_entity.id
_entity.type
_entity.pdbx_description
1 polymer ?
#
loop_
_entity_poly.entity_id
_entity_poly.type
_entity_poly.pdbx_seq_one_letter_code
_entity_poly.pdbx_strand_id
1 'polypeptide(L)'
;MQIVLKRIAKKNDYTIGRLYLLADGDVKHKVHSGKNAGDKCSFEHTFDMKLLSQDTYFCDTLEPTWRNLKGIKLSPEEENSKYSRVSGKVARKIPGHTAIPEGTYHVFITMSQKFKKWLPYLMGVPGFEGIRIHAGNKAEDTQGCILVGENRVKGMVVNSRIWLHRLMKKMNEAQ
;
A
#
# COMPACT_ATOMS: atom_id res chain seq x y z
N MET A 1 8.40 -9.40 10.27
CA MET A 1 8.34 -9.54 8.79
C MET A 1 8.02 -8.20 8.16
N GLN A 2 8.71 -7.83 7.10
CA GLN A 2 8.46 -6.60 6.34
C GLN A 2 7.87 -6.95 4.97
N ILE A 3 6.92 -6.15 4.52
CA ILE A 3 6.27 -6.31 3.21
C ILE A 3 6.72 -5.14 2.35
N VAL A 4 7.33 -5.43 1.20
CA VAL A 4 7.73 -4.41 0.23
C VAL A 4 6.90 -4.56 -1.04
N LEU A 5 6.17 -3.52 -1.41
CA LEU A 5 5.45 -3.44 -2.67
C LEU A 5 6.20 -2.51 -3.62
N LYS A 6 6.72 -3.07 -4.71
CA LYS A 6 7.36 -2.32 -5.80
C LYS A 6 6.42 -2.24 -7.00
N ARG A 7 5.94 -1.05 -7.32
CA ARG A 7 5.13 -0.80 -8.52
C ARG A 7 6.01 -0.90 -9.76
N ILE A 8 5.64 -1.77 -10.69
CA ILE A 8 6.43 -2.06 -11.89
C ILE A 8 5.77 -1.58 -13.19
N ALA A 9 4.45 -1.40 -13.21
CA ALA A 9 3.72 -0.89 -14.36
C ALA A 9 2.63 0.08 -13.91
N LYS A 10 2.77 1.35 -14.31
CA LYS A 10 1.81 2.42 -14.04
C LYS A 10 1.08 2.74 -15.33
N LYS A 11 -0.17 2.27 -15.45
CA LYS A 11 -1.02 2.44 -16.63
C LYS A 11 -2.11 3.48 -16.35
N ASN A 12 -2.88 3.85 -17.38
CA ASN A 12 -3.89 4.90 -17.27
C ASN A 12 -5.05 4.53 -16.32
N ASP A 13 -5.36 3.25 -16.20
CA ASP A 13 -6.52 2.69 -15.50
C ASP A 13 -6.17 1.70 -14.39
N TYR A 14 -4.91 1.29 -14.30
CA TYR A 14 -4.44 0.38 -13.24
C TYR A 14 -2.94 0.49 -12.98
N THR A 15 -2.50 -0.07 -11.86
CA THR A 15 -1.10 -0.18 -11.46
C THR A 15 -0.78 -1.61 -11.06
N ILE A 16 0.24 -2.20 -11.68
CA ILE A 16 0.77 -3.51 -11.31
C ILE A 16 2.02 -3.33 -10.46
N GLY A 17 2.09 -4.09 -9.38
CA GLY A 17 3.26 -4.16 -8.52
C GLY A 17 3.71 -5.60 -8.29
N ARG A 18 4.84 -5.73 -7.61
CA ARG A 18 5.36 -6.97 -7.04
C ARG A 18 5.50 -6.83 -5.54
N LEU A 19 5.05 -7.81 -4.82
CA LEU A 19 5.11 -7.88 -3.38
C LEU A 19 6.21 -8.84 -2.96
N TYR A 20 7.06 -8.36 -2.06
CA TYR A 20 8.21 -9.10 -1.52
C TYR A 20 8.07 -9.21 -0.01
N LEU A 21 8.50 -10.32 0.55
CA LEU A 21 8.55 -10.53 1.99
C LEU A 21 10.01 -10.55 2.46
N LEU A 22 10.37 -9.63 3.34
CA LEU A 22 11.70 -9.49 3.92
C LEU A 22 11.67 -9.82 5.41
N ALA A 23 12.80 -10.26 5.95
CA ALA A 23 12.97 -10.39 7.39
C ALA A 23 13.06 -9.01 8.06
N ASP A 24 12.74 -8.92 9.35
CA ASP A 24 12.81 -7.64 10.09
C ASP A 24 14.23 -7.07 10.11
N GLY A 25 15.26 -7.92 10.19
CA GLY A 25 16.65 -7.51 10.17
C GLY A 25 17.15 -6.94 8.83
N ASP A 26 16.42 -7.17 7.75
CA ASP A 26 16.76 -6.68 6.40
C ASP A 26 16.39 -5.21 6.19
N VAL A 27 15.54 -4.66 7.04
CA VAL A 27 15.07 -3.27 6.98
C VAL A 27 15.67 -2.47 8.12
N LYS A 28 16.44 -1.46 7.77
CA LYS A 28 17.03 -0.52 8.75
C LYS A 28 16.02 0.58 9.05
N HIS A 29 15.83 0.83 10.34
CA HIS A 29 14.95 1.87 10.84
C HIS A 29 15.79 3.00 11.40
N LYS A 30 15.59 4.22 10.91
CA LYS A 30 16.23 5.43 11.42
C LYS A 30 15.16 6.38 11.91
N VAL A 31 15.30 6.80 13.17
CA VAL A 31 14.42 7.80 13.77
C VAL A 31 15.12 9.15 13.67
N HIS A 32 14.45 10.11 13.05
CA HIS A 32 14.87 11.51 13.06
C HIS A 32 14.03 12.23 14.11
N SER A 33 14.62 12.51 15.28
CA SER A 33 14.00 13.40 16.27
C SER A 33 14.05 14.83 15.75
N GLY A 34 12.98 15.58 15.93
CA GLY A 34 12.98 17.01 15.66
C GLY A 34 14.01 17.74 16.53
N LYS A 35 14.55 18.84 16.02
CA LYS A 35 15.57 19.63 16.72
C LYS A 35 15.01 20.42 17.91
N ASN A 36 13.68 20.61 17.96
CA ASN A 36 13.00 21.38 19.00
C ASN A 36 11.89 20.56 19.66
N ALA A 37 11.56 20.93 20.90
CA ALA A 37 10.41 20.35 21.61
C ALA A 37 9.12 20.68 20.84
N GLY A 38 8.38 19.64 20.41
CA GLY A 38 7.16 19.76 19.60
C GLY A 38 7.33 19.41 18.12
N ASP A 39 8.56 19.26 17.63
CA ASP A 39 8.78 18.76 16.28
C ASP A 39 8.35 17.28 16.18
N LYS A 40 7.69 16.94 15.06
CA LYS A 40 7.29 15.55 14.81
C LYS A 40 8.51 14.69 14.54
N CYS A 41 8.63 13.57 15.23
CA CYS A 41 9.58 12.52 14.86
C CYS A 41 9.22 11.96 13.47
N SER A 42 10.21 11.87 12.60
CA SER A 42 10.06 11.15 11.32
C SER A 42 10.82 9.83 11.37
N PHE A 43 10.27 8.84 10.69
CA PHE A 43 10.86 7.51 10.57
C PHE A 43 11.30 7.30 9.12
N GLU A 44 12.55 6.89 8.96
CA GLU A 44 13.08 6.46 7.68
C GLU A 44 13.32 4.94 7.72
N HIS A 45 12.81 4.24 6.72
CA HIS A 45 13.00 2.81 6.55
C HIS A 45 13.78 2.59 5.27
N THR A 46 14.93 1.96 5.38
CA THR A 46 15.81 1.67 4.24
C THR A 46 16.14 0.19 4.19
N PHE A 47 16.26 -0.34 3.00
CA PHE A 47 16.69 -1.72 2.75
C PHE A 47 17.51 -1.77 1.47
N ASP A 48 18.34 -2.82 1.33
CA ASP A 48 19.09 -3.04 0.10
C ASP A 48 18.13 -3.51 -1.01
N MET A 49 18.10 -2.79 -2.12
CA MET A 49 17.27 -3.14 -3.28
C MET A 49 17.60 -4.51 -3.88
N LYS A 50 18.80 -5.05 -3.65
CA LYS A 50 19.19 -6.41 -4.05
C LYS A 50 18.37 -7.50 -3.33
N LEU A 51 17.79 -7.17 -2.17
CA LEU A 51 16.89 -8.07 -1.45
C LEU A 51 15.56 -8.29 -2.18
N LEU A 52 15.20 -7.42 -3.12
CA LEU A 52 14.03 -7.61 -3.98
C LEU A 52 14.38 -8.57 -5.13
N SER A 53 14.57 -9.82 -4.80
CA SER A 53 14.98 -10.91 -5.68
C SER A 53 13.86 -11.94 -5.86
N GLN A 54 14.13 -12.98 -6.66
CA GLN A 54 13.22 -14.09 -6.83
C GLN A 54 12.97 -14.85 -5.51
N ASP A 55 13.94 -14.88 -4.61
CA ASP A 55 13.85 -15.61 -3.33
C ASP A 55 12.90 -14.92 -2.34
N THR A 56 12.77 -13.61 -2.43
CA THR A 56 11.89 -12.78 -1.57
C THR A 56 10.58 -12.40 -2.25
N TYR A 57 10.47 -12.63 -3.56
CA TYR A 57 9.23 -12.40 -4.31
C TYR A 57 8.10 -13.30 -3.77
N PHE A 58 6.95 -12.69 -3.53
CA PHE A 58 5.79 -13.40 -3.00
C PHE A 58 4.66 -13.52 -4.02
N CYS A 59 4.17 -12.39 -4.54
CA CYS A 59 3.11 -12.37 -5.55
C CYS A 59 3.06 -11.01 -6.27
N ASP A 60 2.18 -10.91 -7.25
CA ASP A 60 1.87 -9.63 -7.89
C ASP A 60 0.76 -8.90 -7.14
N THR A 61 0.68 -7.59 -7.40
CA THR A 61 -0.37 -6.72 -6.86
C THR A 61 -1.06 -5.93 -7.95
N LEU A 62 -2.30 -5.58 -7.70
CA LEU A 62 -3.08 -4.69 -8.55
C LEU A 62 -3.70 -3.58 -7.69
N GLU A 63 -3.54 -2.35 -8.13
CA GLU A 63 -4.10 -1.15 -7.53
C GLU A 63 -4.80 -0.32 -8.61
N PRO A 64 -5.62 0.66 -8.24
CA PRO A 64 -6.11 1.68 -9.18
C PRO A 64 -4.96 2.47 -9.80
N THR A 65 -5.30 3.47 -10.60
CA THR A 65 -4.34 4.35 -11.28
C THR A 65 -3.38 5.01 -10.29
N TRP A 66 -2.09 4.87 -10.53
CA TRP A 66 -1.09 5.63 -9.80
C TRP A 66 -1.13 7.11 -10.20
N ARG A 67 -1.09 7.98 -9.21
CA ARG A 67 -0.99 9.44 -9.38
C ARG A 67 0.13 9.97 -8.49
N ASN A 68 0.84 10.97 -8.94
CA ASN A 68 1.88 11.58 -8.10
C ASN A 68 1.22 12.42 -7.00
N LEU A 69 1.11 11.83 -5.82
CA LEU A 69 0.55 12.47 -4.62
C LEU A 69 1.65 13.05 -3.70
N LYS A 70 2.92 13.08 -4.13
CA LYS A 70 4.02 13.67 -3.34
C LYS A 70 3.83 15.19 -3.20
N GLY A 71 4.11 15.70 -2.00
CA GLY A 71 4.04 17.13 -1.72
C GLY A 71 2.62 17.66 -1.49
N ILE A 72 1.64 16.79 -1.43
CA ILE A 72 0.30 17.16 -0.97
C ILE A 72 0.39 17.48 0.52
N LYS A 73 0.37 18.77 0.84
CA LYS A 73 0.04 19.23 2.20
C LYS A 73 -1.48 19.34 2.26
N LEU A 74 -2.12 18.36 2.84
CA LEU A 74 -3.53 18.44 3.15
C LEU A 74 -3.71 19.48 4.25
N SER A 75 -4.67 20.40 4.10
CA SER A 75 -5.14 21.17 5.24
C SER A 75 -5.85 20.22 6.22
N PRO A 76 -5.98 20.58 7.52
CA PRO A 76 -6.74 19.76 8.48
C PRO A 76 -8.17 19.44 8.01
N GLU A 77 -8.78 20.34 7.23
CA GLU A 77 -10.10 20.15 6.66
C GLU A 77 -10.07 19.18 5.47
N GLU A 78 -9.00 19.19 4.67
CA GLU A 78 -8.79 18.27 3.56
C GLU A 78 -8.38 16.86 4.03
N GLU A 79 -7.67 16.75 5.15
CA GLU A 79 -7.38 15.44 5.79
C GLU A 79 -8.66 14.73 6.23
N ASN A 80 -9.67 15.46 6.63
CA ASN A 80 -10.96 14.93 7.06
C ASN A 80 -11.98 14.80 5.91
N SER A 81 -11.69 15.33 4.73
CA SER A 81 -12.58 15.21 3.58
C SER A 81 -12.27 13.97 2.77
N LYS A 82 -13.32 13.27 2.31
CA LYS A 82 -13.19 12.18 1.32
C LYS A 82 -12.58 12.65 -0.01
N TYR A 83 -12.33 13.93 -0.16
CA TYR A 83 -11.92 14.59 -1.39
C TYR A 83 -10.76 15.53 -1.11
N SER A 84 -9.53 15.04 -1.05
CA SER A 84 -8.39 15.94 -1.03
C SER A 84 -8.26 16.64 -2.38
N ARG A 85 -8.57 17.94 -2.39
CA ARG A 85 -8.31 18.80 -3.54
C ARG A 85 -6.89 19.31 -3.44
N VAL A 86 -6.09 18.98 -4.42
CA VAL A 86 -4.76 19.56 -4.56
C VAL A 86 -4.78 20.62 -5.63
N SER A 87 -4.52 21.86 -5.25
CA SER A 87 -4.32 22.95 -6.19
C SER A 87 -2.89 22.97 -6.69
N GLY A 88 -2.68 23.17 -7.98
CA GLY A 88 -1.36 23.28 -8.62
C GLY A 88 -0.99 22.12 -9.52
N LYS A 89 0.30 21.98 -9.86
CA LYS A 89 0.85 20.98 -10.79
C LYS A 89 0.90 19.55 -10.22
N VAL A 90 0.34 19.31 -9.06
CA VAL A 90 0.32 18.02 -8.39
C VAL A 90 -0.88 17.21 -8.87
N ALA A 91 -0.71 15.92 -9.08
CA ALA A 91 -1.78 15.04 -9.51
C ALA A 91 -2.91 15.00 -8.48
N ARG A 92 -4.14 15.18 -8.95
CA ARG A 92 -5.35 15.17 -8.13
C ARG A 92 -5.73 13.73 -7.79
N LYS A 93 -6.04 13.46 -6.51
CA LYS A 93 -6.72 12.23 -6.13
C LYS A 93 -8.10 12.17 -6.77
N ILE A 94 -8.41 11.08 -7.46
CA ILE A 94 -9.75 10.75 -7.94
C ILE A 94 -10.31 9.66 -7.03
N PRO A 95 -11.35 9.93 -6.23
CA PRO A 95 -11.90 8.96 -5.29
C PRO A 95 -12.28 7.65 -5.96
N GLY A 96 -11.88 6.52 -5.36
CA GLY A 96 -12.13 5.20 -5.90
C GLY A 96 -11.24 4.77 -7.08
N HIS A 97 -10.49 5.70 -7.68
CA HIS A 97 -9.68 5.47 -8.88
C HIS A 97 -8.21 5.87 -8.73
N THR A 98 -7.72 5.92 -7.50
CA THR A 98 -6.34 6.34 -7.22
C THR A 98 -5.67 5.34 -6.28
N ALA A 99 -4.46 4.88 -6.64
CA ALA A 99 -3.60 4.11 -5.76
C ALA A 99 -3.11 4.98 -4.59
N ILE A 100 -2.87 4.36 -3.44
CA ILE A 100 -2.38 5.05 -2.25
C ILE A 100 -1.03 5.71 -2.48
N PRO A 101 -0.67 6.77 -1.71
CA PRO A 101 0.65 7.38 -1.78
C PRO A 101 1.76 6.37 -1.46
N GLU A 102 2.92 6.56 -2.04
CA GLU A 102 4.13 5.86 -1.63
C GLU A 102 4.49 6.25 -0.20
N GLY A 103 4.87 5.27 0.60
CA GLY A 103 5.21 5.48 2.00
C GLY A 103 5.41 4.18 2.75
N THR A 104 5.64 4.30 4.05
CA THR A 104 5.74 3.18 4.97
C THR A 104 4.54 3.20 5.90
N TYR A 105 3.86 2.07 6.00
CA TYR A 105 2.61 1.94 6.75
C TYR A 105 2.69 0.75 7.70
N HIS A 106 2.19 0.93 8.91
CA HIS A 106 1.94 -0.21 9.80
C HIS A 106 0.78 -1.03 9.26
N VAL A 107 0.95 -2.36 9.26
CA VAL A 107 -0.07 -3.29 8.75
C VAL A 107 -0.48 -4.23 9.87
N PHE A 108 -1.77 -4.27 10.16
CA PHE A 108 -2.39 -5.14 11.17
C PHE A 108 -3.52 -5.95 10.55
N ILE A 109 -3.72 -7.17 11.04
CA ILE A 109 -4.90 -7.96 10.68
C ILE A 109 -6.06 -7.51 11.58
N THR A 110 -7.09 -6.93 10.97
CA THR A 110 -8.29 -6.46 11.67
C THR A 110 -9.57 -6.87 10.95
N MET A 111 -10.68 -6.91 11.69
CA MET A 111 -11.99 -7.20 11.11
C MET A 111 -12.43 -6.05 10.18
N SER A 112 -12.73 -6.38 8.95
CA SER A 112 -13.34 -5.43 8.02
C SER A 112 -14.86 -5.48 8.15
N GLN A 113 -15.46 -4.35 8.49
CA GLN A 113 -16.93 -4.25 8.54
C GLN A 113 -17.56 -4.34 7.15
N LYS A 114 -16.86 -3.85 6.12
CA LYS A 114 -17.32 -3.91 4.73
C LYS A 114 -17.30 -5.34 4.18
N PHE A 115 -16.19 -6.06 4.37
CA PHE A 115 -16.01 -7.41 3.80
C PHE A 115 -16.44 -8.54 4.74
N LYS A 116 -16.74 -8.22 6.00
CA LYS A 116 -17.07 -9.21 7.07
C LYS A 116 -16.00 -10.30 7.21
N LYS A 117 -14.72 -9.90 7.10
CA LYS A 117 -13.54 -10.77 7.12
C LYS A 117 -12.39 -10.09 7.82
N TRP A 118 -11.52 -10.89 8.43
CA TRP A 118 -10.22 -10.46 8.90
C TRP A 118 -9.29 -10.23 7.70
N LEU A 119 -8.75 -9.03 7.57
CA LEU A 119 -7.92 -8.62 6.44
C LEU A 119 -6.77 -7.71 6.93
N PRO A 120 -5.61 -7.73 6.24
CA PRO A 120 -4.57 -6.76 6.52
C PRO A 120 -5.08 -5.33 6.30
N TYR A 121 -4.87 -4.48 7.29
CA TYR A 121 -5.25 -3.07 7.30
C TYR A 121 -4.01 -2.19 7.35
N LEU A 122 -3.90 -1.24 6.45
CA LEU A 122 -2.82 -0.24 6.42
C LEU A 122 -3.24 0.99 7.24
N MET A 123 -2.51 1.26 8.31
CA MET A 123 -2.83 2.37 9.22
C MET A 123 -2.31 3.70 8.69
N GLY A 124 -3.13 4.74 8.80
CA GLY A 124 -2.71 6.13 8.61
C GLY A 124 -2.28 6.47 7.17
N VAL A 125 -2.91 5.90 6.17
CA VAL A 125 -2.64 6.23 4.76
C VAL A 125 -3.14 7.64 4.47
N PRO A 126 -2.26 8.61 4.12
CA PRO A 126 -2.68 10.01 3.90
C PRO A 126 -3.74 10.14 2.81
N GLY A 127 -4.85 10.81 3.14
CA GLY A 127 -5.95 11.07 2.22
C GLY A 127 -6.81 9.84 1.87
N PHE A 128 -6.67 8.74 2.61
CA PHE A 128 -7.43 7.50 2.42
C PHE A 128 -7.92 6.97 3.75
N GLU A 129 -9.06 6.29 3.73
CA GLU A 129 -9.61 5.56 4.86
C GLU A 129 -9.86 4.10 4.50
N GLY A 130 -9.66 3.22 5.49
CA GLY A 130 -10.03 1.81 5.36
C GLY A 130 -9.21 1.04 4.33
N ILE A 131 -7.97 1.44 4.05
CA ILE A 131 -7.10 0.75 3.10
C ILE A 131 -6.72 -0.61 3.64
N ARG A 132 -6.95 -1.62 2.81
CA ARG A 132 -6.67 -3.02 3.12
C ARG A 132 -5.99 -3.73 1.95
N ILE A 133 -5.44 -4.90 2.24
CA ILE A 133 -5.09 -5.88 1.22
C ILE A 133 -6.24 -6.88 1.17
N HIS A 134 -6.83 -7.08 0.00
CA HIS A 134 -7.94 -8.02 -0.16
C HIS A 134 -7.94 -8.72 -1.51
N ALA A 135 -8.87 -9.65 -1.72
CA ALA A 135 -9.00 -10.36 -2.98
C ALA A 135 -9.83 -9.56 -4.00
N GLY A 136 -9.46 -9.68 -5.25
CA GLY A 136 -10.13 -9.12 -6.42
C GLY A 136 -9.30 -9.40 -7.66
N ASN A 137 -9.84 -9.11 -8.84
CA ASN A 137 -9.20 -9.45 -10.10
C ASN A 137 -8.87 -8.25 -10.97
N LYS A 138 -9.65 -7.18 -10.89
CA LYS A 138 -9.55 -5.97 -11.72
C LYS A 138 -9.45 -4.73 -10.86
N ALA A 139 -8.98 -3.63 -11.45
CA ALA A 139 -8.89 -2.34 -10.74
C ALA A 139 -10.26 -1.86 -10.22
N GLU A 140 -11.34 -2.20 -10.90
CA GLU A 140 -12.71 -1.87 -10.49
C GLU A 140 -13.17 -2.63 -9.24
N ASP A 141 -12.49 -3.71 -8.86
CA ASP A 141 -12.78 -4.47 -7.64
C ASP A 141 -12.24 -3.78 -6.37
N THR A 142 -11.59 -2.63 -6.52
CA THR A 142 -11.03 -1.86 -5.40
C THR A 142 -11.21 -0.36 -5.58
N GLN A 143 -11.26 0.37 -4.48
CA GLN A 143 -11.34 1.83 -4.42
C GLN A 143 -10.09 2.47 -3.80
N GLY A 144 -8.94 1.81 -3.92
CA GLY A 144 -7.66 2.23 -3.33
C GLY A 144 -6.95 1.13 -2.57
N CYS A 145 -7.66 0.07 -2.17
CA CYS A 145 -7.06 -1.11 -1.55
C CYS A 145 -6.15 -1.86 -2.53
N ILE A 146 -5.22 -2.64 -1.97
CA ILE A 146 -4.27 -3.43 -2.72
C ILE A 146 -4.84 -4.82 -2.95
N LEU A 147 -4.93 -5.24 -4.20
CA LEU A 147 -5.28 -6.61 -4.57
C LEU A 147 -3.99 -7.42 -4.74
N VAL A 148 -4.02 -8.68 -4.31
CA VAL A 148 -2.91 -9.63 -4.46
C VAL A 148 -3.29 -10.76 -5.40
N GLY A 149 -2.33 -11.34 -6.11
CA GLY A 149 -2.56 -12.44 -7.03
C GLY A 149 -1.40 -12.66 -7.99
N GLU A 150 -1.70 -13.16 -9.17
CA GLU A 150 -0.75 -13.39 -10.26
C GLU A 150 -1.15 -12.56 -11.48
N ASN A 151 -0.27 -11.72 -11.98
CA ASN A 151 -0.51 -10.93 -13.19
C ASN A 151 -0.20 -11.74 -14.45
N ARG A 152 -1.02 -12.73 -14.75
CA ARG A 152 -0.95 -13.56 -15.96
C ARG A 152 -1.75 -12.98 -17.11
N VAL A 153 -2.71 -12.12 -16.81
CA VAL A 153 -3.59 -11.47 -17.80
C VAL A 153 -3.40 -9.96 -17.66
N LYS A 154 -3.31 -9.26 -18.78
CA LYS A 154 -3.12 -7.81 -18.83
C LYS A 154 -4.19 -7.09 -18.00
N GLY A 155 -3.76 -6.24 -17.07
CA GLY A 155 -4.65 -5.44 -16.23
C GLY A 155 -5.44 -6.23 -15.18
N MET A 156 -5.06 -7.47 -14.92
CA MET A 156 -5.75 -8.34 -13.96
C MET A 156 -4.75 -9.07 -13.06
N VAL A 157 -5.23 -9.53 -11.91
CA VAL A 157 -4.60 -10.57 -11.11
C VAL A 157 -5.55 -11.75 -10.98
N VAL A 158 -5.01 -12.96 -11.06
CA VAL A 158 -5.75 -14.22 -10.90
C VAL A 158 -5.29 -14.95 -9.64
N ASN A 159 -6.03 -15.96 -9.22
CA ASN A 159 -5.77 -16.71 -7.98
C ASN A 159 -5.71 -15.84 -6.71
N SER A 160 -6.36 -14.69 -6.73
CA SER A 160 -6.25 -13.66 -5.70
C SER A 160 -6.61 -14.16 -4.30
N ARG A 161 -7.66 -15.00 -4.16
CA ARG A 161 -8.06 -15.57 -2.86
C ARG A 161 -6.99 -16.49 -2.28
N ILE A 162 -6.31 -17.26 -3.12
CA ILE A 162 -5.22 -18.17 -2.72
C ILE A 162 -4.05 -17.36 -2.19
N TRP A 163 -3.64 -16.32 -2.92
CA TRP A 163 -2.53 -15.48 -2.52
C TRP A 163 -2.83 -14.63 -1.28
N LEU A 164 -4.05 -14.15 -1.13
CA LEU A 164 -4.48 -13.49 0.10
C LEU A 164 -4.41 -14.43 1.30
N HIS A 165 -4.89 -15.66 1.17
CA HIS A 165 -4.79 -16.67 2.23
C HIS A 165 -3.35 -16.97 2.61
N ARG A 166 -2.47 -17.14 1.64
CA ARG A 166 -1.03 -17.34 1.86
C ARG A 166 -0.39 -16.16 2.58
N LEU A 167 -0.72 -14.92 2.18
CA LEU A 167 -0.22 -13.72 2.84
C LEU A 167 -0.68 -13.65 4.30
N MET A 168 -1.97 -13.88 4.56
CA MET A 168 -2.52 -13.93 5.91
C MET A 168 -1.82 -14.96 6.79
N LYS A 169 -1.55 -16.14 6.25
CA LYS A 169 -0.79 -17.18 6.95
C LYS A 169 0.62 -16.70 7.31
N LYS A 170 1.35 -16.11 6.36
CA LYS A 170 2.70 -15.55 6.60
C LYS A 170 2.68 -14.43 7.66
N MET A 171 1.68 -13.57 7.64
CA MET A 171 1.55 -12.50 8.63
C MET A 171 1.26 -13.06 10.03
N ASN A 172 0.42 -14.08 10.15
CA ASN A 172 0.13 -14.72 11.43
C ASN A 172 1.33 -15.49 11.99
N GLU A 173 2.15 -16.11 11.13
CA GLU A 173 3.39 -16.80 11.53
C GLU A 173 4.49 -15.83 11.98
N ALA A 174 4.42 -14.56 11.61
CA ALA A 174 5.41 -13.52 11.91
C ALA A 174 5.06 -12.71 13.18
N GLN A 175 3.93 -12.98 13.81
CA GLN A 175 3.54 -12.42 15.12
C GLN A 175 4.14 -13.28 16.23
#